data_248394cbb6ba34755a380225124efe31
#
_entry.id   248394cbb6ba34755a380225124efe31
#
_cell.length_a   1.000
_cell.length_b   1.000
_cell.length_c   1.000
_cell.angle_alpha   90.00
_cell.angle_beta   90.00
_cell.angle_gamma   90.00
#
_symmetry.space_group_name_H-M   'P 1'
#
loop_
_entity.id
_entity.type
_entity.pdbx_description
1 polymer ?
#
loop_
_entity_poly.entity_id
_entity_poly.type
_entity_poly.pdbx_seq_one_letter_code
_entity_poly.pdbx_strand_id
1 'polypeptide(L)'
;MTKSDWLRLPPHHPHGPLEEFLLIALAIVLAYTALAYQALPALWSHYEHQRGLSSLPMVTRTAQGIPGDPIDVGLIGDTREVLCAMQAAGWYPADPVTLRSAIEIAGSVLLDRPYRRAPVSPLFYLGRAEDLAFEKPAGESADSRHHVRFWKVLEQGQEKRPVWLGDATFDRGVGVSHYTGAITHHISADIDAERSLLASDLEAAGMVDAKYQVTGIGVTLAGRNGGGDSYFTDGEVWVLRLTVGCQKNTGPVDVIPSPMATEIKDQIWHAIADALPR
;
A
#
# COMPACT_ATOMS: atom_id res chain seq x y z
N MET A 1 -65.94 -6.17 -49.25
CA MET A 1 -64.50 -5.93 -49.12
C MET A 1 -64.26 -5.18 -47.79
N THR A 2 -63.95 -5.89 -46.78
CA THR A 2 -63.85 -5.37 -45.42
C THR A 2 -62.44 -4.84 -45.17
N LYS A 3 -62.36 -3.62 -44.60
CA LYS A 3 -61.12 -2.82 -44.31
C LYS A 3 -60.33 -3.30 -43.12
N SER A 4 -59.94 -4.56 -43.02
CA SER A 4 -59.21 -5.05 -41.77
C SER A 4 -57.95 -5.86 -42.03
N ASP A 5 -57.35 -5.84 -43.22
CA ASP A 5 -56.17 -6.70 -43.49
C ASP A 5 -54.83 -6.01 -43.49
N TRP A 6 -54.72 -4.73 -43.01
CA TRP A 6 -53.48 -3.95 -43.09
C TRP A 6 -52.64 -3.92 -41.80
N LEU A 7 -53.00 -4.68 -40.75
CA LEU A 7 -52.30 -4.68 -39.47
C LEU A 7 -51.81 -6.07 -39.00
N ARG A 8 -51.48 -6.94 -39.93
CA ARG A 8 -50.73 -8.15 -39.55
C ARG A 8 -49.26 -7.80 -39.59
N LEU A 9 -48.68 -7.56 -38.39
CA LEU A 9 -47.23 -7.61 -38.22
C LEU A 9 -46.73 -8.97 -38.71
N PRO A 10 -45.61 -9.01 -39.46
CA PRO A 10 -45.05 -10.30 -39.87
C PRO A 10 -44.82 -11.17 -38.65
N PRO A 11 -45.01 -12.49 -38.74
CA PRO A 11 -44.77 -13.39 -37.64
C PRO A 11 -43.29 -13.23 -37.21
N HIS A 12 -43.08 -12.97 -35.95
CA HIS A 12 -41.73 -13.12 -35.35
C HIS A 12 -41.27 -14.55 -35.64
N HIS A 13 -40.32 -14.72 -36.53
CA HIS A 13 -39.60 -15.99 -36.66
C HIS A 13 -38.86 -16.19 -35.35
N PRO A 14 -39.18 -17.24 -34.57
CA PRO A 14 -38.36 -17.56 -33.45
C PRO A 14 -36.95 -17.88 -33.97
N HIS A 15 -35.94 -17.26 -33.40
CA HIS A 15 -34.55 -17.57 -33.73
C HIS A 15 -34.33 -19.07 -33.60
N GLY A 16 -33.67 -19.68 -34.58
CA GLY A 16 -33.34 -21.10 -34.48
C GLY A 16 -32.45 -21.38 -33.28
N PRO A 17 -32.45 -22.59 -32.71
CA PRO A 17 -31.68 -22.92 -31.52
C PRO A 17 -30.18 -22.61 -31.67
N LEU A 18 -29.65 -22.62 -32.88
CA LEU A 18 -28.28 -22.23 -33.17
C LEU A 18 -28.08 -20.71 -33.06
N GLU A 19 -29.03 -19.92 -33.54
CA GLU A 19 -28.96 -18.43 -33.45
C GLU A 19 -29.05 -17.99 -31.98
N GLU A 20 -29.95 -18.58 -31.18
CA GLU A 20 -30.05 -18.34 -29.75
C GLU A 20 -28.75 -18.68 -29.03
N PHE A 21 -28.16 -19.86 -29.33
CA PHE A 21 -26.89 -20.24 -28.77
C PHE A 21 -25.77 -19.25 -29.13
N LEU A 22 -25.68 -18.83 -30.39
CA LEU A 22 -24.67 -17.84 -30.83
C LEU A 22 -24.86 -16.48 -30.19
N LEU A 23 -26.10 -16.03 -30.00
CA LEU A 23 -26.40 -14.76 -29.32
C LEU A 23 -26.01 -14.83 -27.83
N ILE A 24 -26.30 -15.93 -27.15
CA ILE A 24 -25.92 -16.16 -25.76
C ILE A 24 -24.40 -16.21 -25.65
N ALA A 25 -23.70 -16.95 -26.49
CA ALA A 25 -22.25 -17.03 -26.50
C ALA A 25 -21.62 -15.65 -26.75
N LEU A 26 -22.14 -14.88 -27.69
CA LEU A 26 -21.68 -13.52 -27.95
C LEU A 26 -21.90 -12.60 -26.72
N ALA A 27 -23.09 -12.68 -26.11
CA ALA A 27 -23.39 -11.89 -24.91
C ALA A 27 -22.44 -12.23 -23.76
N ILE A 28 -22.11 -13.51 -23.55
CA ILE A 28 -21.13 -13.93 -22.53
C ILE A 28 -19.74 -13.38 -22.84
N VAL A 29 -19.29 -13.44 -24.09
CA VAL A 29 -17.98 -12.90 -24.49
C VAL A 29 -17.92 -11.38 -24.30
N LEU A 30 -18.97 -10.67 -24.66
CA LEU A 30 -19.05 -9.21 -24.47
C LEU A 30 -19.07 -8.85 -22.99
N ALA A 31 -19.87 -9.56 -22.18
CA ALA A 31 -19.92 -9.34 -20.74
C ALA A 31 -18.56 -9.62 -20.07
N TYR A 32 -17.91 -10.72 -20.45
CA TYR A 32 -16.55 -11.04 -19.98
C TYR A 32 -15.56 -9.95 -20.37
N THR A 33 -15.58 -9.51 -21.64
CA THR A 33 -14.68 -8.48 -22.14
C THR A 33 -14.90 -7.15 -21.40
N ALA A 34 -16.14 -6.74 -21.22
CA ALA A 34 -16.46 -5.52 -20.47
C ALA A 34 -16.02 -5.61 -19.01
N LEU A 35 -16.26 -6.74 -18.35
CA LEU A 35 -15.88 -6.95 -16.96
C LEU A 35 -14.37 -7.01 -16.82
N ALA A 36 -13.68 -7.91 -17.55
CA ALA A 36 -12.27 -8.22 -17.35
C ALA A 36 -11.32 -7.11 -17.85
N TYR A 37 -11.70 -6.40 -18.94
CA TYR A 37 -10.81 -5.43 -19.60
C TYR A 37 -11.22 -3.96 -19.42
N GLN A 38 -12.37 -3.67 -18.84
CA GLN A 38 -12.83 -2.31 -18.59
C GLN A 38 -13.19 -2.09 -17.11
N ALA A 39 -14.13 -2.86 -16.56
CA ALA A 39 -14.63 -2.62 -15.22
C ALA A 39 -13.56 -2.95 -14.14
N LEU A 40 -12.97 -4.15 -14.16
CA LEU A 40 -11.98 -4.54 -13.18
C LEU A 40 -10.71 -3.67 -13.23
N PRO A 41 -10.09 -3.38 -14.39
CA PRO A 41 -8.97 -2.45 -14.43
C PRO A 41 -9.31 -1.04 -13.96
N ALA A 42 -10.52 -0.55 -14.23
CA ALA A 42 -10.94 0.77 -13.76
C ALA A 42 -11.06 0.83 -12.23
N LEU A 43 -11.50 -0.24 -11.57
CA LEU A 43 -11.52 -0.32 -10.11
C LEU A 43 -10.11 -0.28 -9.51
N TRP A 44 -9.12 -0.91 -10.17
CA TRP A 44 -7.74 -0.92 -9.71
C TRP A 44 -6.97 0.35 -10.02
N SER A 45 -7.39 1.12 -11.01
CA SER A 45 -6.73 2.39 -11.40
C SER A 45 -7.32 3.62 -10.71
N HIS A 46 -8.25 3.43 -9.80
CA HIS A 46 -8.95 4.54 -9.15
C HIS A 46 -8.20 5.03 -7.90
N TYR A 47 -7.64 6.26 -8.00
CA TYR A 47 -7.03 6.96 -6.88
C TYR A 47 -7.94 8.08 -6.41
N GLU A 48 -8.43 7.90 -5.20
CA GLU A 48 -9.20 8.94 -4.57
C GLU A 48 -8.32 10.02 -3.96
N HIS A 49 -8.82 11.23 -4.06
CA HIS A 49 -8.27 12.43 -3.46
C HIS A 49 -6.85 12.83 -3.89
N GLN A 50 -6.12 12.00 -4.65
CA GLN A 50 -4.77 12.33 -5.13
C GLN A 50 -4.58 12.04 -6.62
N ARG A 51 -4.43 13.09 -7.43
CA ARG A 51 -4.07 12.95 -8.84
C ARG A 51 -2.56 12.76 -8.98
N GLY A 52 -2.15 11.98 -9.98
CA GLY A 52 -0.73 11.77 -10.30
C GLY A 52 -0.12 10.54 -9.67
N LEU A 53 -0.88 9.76 -8.88
CA LEU A 53 -0.39 8.52 -8.28
C LEU A 53 -0.63 7.29 -9.15
N SER A 54 -1.57 7.33 -10.09
CA SER A 54 -2.04 6.16 -10.87
C SER A 54 -1.00 5.49 -11.76
N SER A 55 0.10 6.16 -12.06
CA SER A 55 1.21 5.62 -12.86
C SER A 55 2.42 5.20 -12.02
N LEU A 56 2.33 5.33 -10.70
CA LEU A 56 3.44 5.03 -9.81
C LEU A 56 3.58 3.51 -9.60
N PRO A 57 4.82 3.00 -9.40
CA PRO A 57 5.04 1.60 -9.08
C PRO A 57 4.38 1.21 -7.75
N MET A 58 3.92 -0.04 -7.67
CA MET A 58 3.33 -0.60 -6.44
C MET A 58 4.36 -1.12 -5.45
N VAL A 59 5.62 -1.28 -5.90
CA VAL A 59 6.68 -1.94 -5.16
C VAL A 59 7.97 -1.15 -5.34
N THR A 60 8.75 -1.05 -4.28
CA THR A 60 10.11 -0.52 -4.29
C THR A 60 11.07 -1.50 -4.99
N ARG A 61 12.34 -1.15 -5.11
CA ARG A 61 13.38 -2.03 -5.66
C ARG A 61 14.64 -1.99 -4.82
N THR A 62 15.32 -3.12 -4.72
CA THR A 62 16.69 -3.17 -4.17
C THR A 62 17.68 -2.49 -5.13
N ALA A 63 18.90 -2.24 -4.66
CA ALA A 63 19.99 -1.74 -5.49
C ALA A 63 20.30 -2.65 -6.71
N GLN A 64 19.96 -3.94 -6.64
CA GLN A 64 20.11 -4.91 -7.71
C GLN A 64 18.91 -4.95 -8.68
N GLY A 65 17.88 -4.11 -8.43
CA GLY A 65 16.66 -4.06 -9.23
C GLY A 65 15.63 -5.15 -8.93
N ILE A 66 15.86 -5.96 -7.89
CA ILE A 66 14.89 -6.96 -7.41
C ILE A 66 13.71 -6.21 -6.77
N PRO A 67 12.45 -6.65 -6.96
CA PRO A 67 11.31 -6.07 -6.26
C PRO A 67 11.55 -6.08 -4.73
N GLY A 68 11.33 -4.92 -4.11
CA GLY A 68 11.51 -4.71 -2.67
C GLY A 68 10.19 -4.82 -1.91
N ASP A 69 10.02 -3.94 -0.92
CA ASP A 69 8.82 -3.89 -0.10
C ASP A 69 7.68 -3.14 -0.83
N PRO A 70 6.41 -3.51 -0.60
CA PRO A 70 5.27 -2.86 -1.23
C PRO A 70 5.03 -1.46 -0.64
N ILE A 71 4.44 -0.58 -1.45
CA ILE A 71 3.91 0.70 -0.99
C ILE A 71 2.58 0.43 -0.28
N ASP A 72 2.43 0.87 0.95
CA ASP A 72 1.26 0.62 1.79
C ASP A 72 0.78 1.85 2.59
N VAL A 73 1.60 2.90 2.70
CA VAL A 73 1.27 4.10 3.46
C VAL A 73 1.58 5.37 2.68
N GLY A 74 0.83 6.42 2.93
CA GLY A 74 1.09 7.77 2.43
C GLY A 74 0.92 8.83 3.51
N LEU A 75 1.65 9.94 3.37
CA LEU A 75 1.55 11.10 4.24
C LEU A 75 1.33 12.35 3.40
N ILE A 76 0.55 13.30 3.94
CA ILE A 76 0.39 14.64 3.38
C ILE A 76 0.89 15.66 4.38
N GLY A 77 1.96 16.34 4.02
CA GLY A 77 2.61 17.32 4.86
C GLY A 77 3.97 17.73 4.32
N ASP A 78 4.50 18.84 4.80
CA ASP A 78 5.88 19.21 4.50
C ASP A 78 6.88 18.34 5.28
N THR A 79 8.16 18.42 4.92
CA THR A 79 9.21 17.62 5.56
C THR A 79 9.28 17.83 7.08
N ARG A 80 9.05 19.06 7.55
CA ARG A 80 9.07 19.39 8.98
C ARG A 80 7.89 18.74 9.70
N GLU A 81 6.72 18.75 9.10
CA GLU A 81 5.51 18.11 9.63
C GLU A 81 5.67 16.60 9.71
N VAL A 82 6.27 15.97 8.69
CA VAL A 82 6.60 14.52 8.72
C VAL A 82 7.55 14.20 9.87
N LEU A 83 8.68 14.93 9.97
CA LEU A 83 9.66 14.71 11.04
C LEU A 83 9.04 14.88 12.43
N CYS A 84 8.24 15.91 12.60
CA CYS A 84 7.56 16.21 13.86
C CYS A 84 6.53 15.13 14.22
N ALA A 85 5.71 14.70 13.26
CA ALA A 85 4.68 13.70 13.47
C ALA A 85 5.30 12.33 13.84
N MET A 86 6.32 11.91 13.10
CA MET A 86 7.02 10.66 13.38
C MET A 86 7.68 10.67 14.76
N GLN A 87 8.35 11.77 15.13
CA GLN A 87 8.94 11.90 16.45
C GLN A 87 7.90 11.88 17.57
N ALA A 88 6.77 12.56 17.39
CA ALA A 88 5.68 12.58 18.36
C ALA A 88 5.04 11.19 18.54
N ALA A 89 5.01 10.38 17.49
CA ALA A 89 4.53 9.01 17.48
C ALA A 89 5.53 7.98 17.99
N GLY A 90 6.74 8.42 18.40
CA GLY A 90 7.78 7.55 18.94
C GLY A 90 8.60 6.82 17.88
N TRP A 91 8.58 7.33 16.64
CA TRP A 91 9.42 6.85 15.54
C TRP A 91 10.65 7.74 15.42
N TYR A 92 11.82 7.14 15.27
CA TYR A 92 13.12 7.83 15.25
C TYR A 92 13.71 7.78 13.84
N PRO A 93 14.35 8.87 13.37
CA PRO A 93 15.09 8.81 12.11
C PRO A 93 16.14 7.70 12.14
N ALA A 94 16.15 6.84 11.11
CA ALA A 94 17.17 5.81 10.95
C ALA A 94 18.52 6.44 10.57
N ASP A 95 19.61 5.91 11.11
CA ASP A 95 20.94 6.39 10.75
C ASP A 95 21.32 5.92 9.33
N PRO A 96 22.10 6.70 8.58
CA PRO A 96 22.66 6.24 7.32
C PRO A 96 23.51 4.97 7.51
N VAL A 97 23.48 4.05 6.54
CA VAL A 97 24.31 2.85 6.54
C VAL A 97 25.79 3.26 6.45
N THR A 98 26.53 3.15 7.55
CA THR A 98 27.95 3.45 7.65
C THR A 98 28.68 2.29 8.32
N LEU A 99 29.99 2.25 8.24
CA LEU A 99 30.79 1.25 8.96
C LEU A 99 30.56 1.33 10.49
N ARG A 100 30.40 2.53 11.01
CA ARG A 100 30.10 2.75 12.44
C ARG A 100 28.75 2.17 12.82
N SER A 101 27.69 2.47 12.07
CA SER A 101 26.35 1.93 12.33
C SER A 101 26.29 0.40 12.16
N ALA A 102 27.06 -0.17 11.22
CA ALA A 102 27.17 -1.62 11.07
C ALA A 102 27.85 -2.28 12.30
N ILE A 103 28.87 -1.63 12.89
CA ILE A 103 29.51 -2.10 14.12
C ILE A 103 28.55 -1.98 15.31
N GLU A 104 27.80 -0.88 15.41
CA GLU A 104 26.83 -0.65 16.48
C GLU A 104 25.66 -1.65 16.41
N ILE A 105 25.19 -2.01 15.20
CA ILE A 105 24.22 -3.11 15.02
C ILE A 105 24.79 -4.44 15.50
N ALA A 106 26.01 -4.80 15.06
CA ALA A 106 26.63 -6.04 15.48
C ALA A 106 26.80 -6.11 17.01
N GLY A 107 27.19 -5.00 17.64
CA GLY A 107 27.27 -4.89 19.09
C GLY A 107 25.91 -4.99 19.78
N SER A 108 24.88 -4.39 19.21
CA SER A 108 23.51 -4.44 19.71
C SER A 108 22.95 -5.87 19.66
N VAL A 109 23.13 -6.57 18.56
CA VAL A 109 22.72 -7.98 18.39
C VAL A 109 23.46 -8.90 19.37
N LEU A 110 24.81 -8.75 19.50
CA LEU A 110 25.60 -9.56 20.39
C LEU A 110 25.30 -9.33 21.88
N LEU A 111 24.91 -8.11 22.25
CA LEU A 111 24.65 -7.72 23.64
C LEU A 111 23.16 -7.69 23.98
N ASP A 112 22.32 -8.04 23.02
CA ASP A 112 20.85 -7.99 23.13
C ASP A 112 20.36 -6.62 23.67
N ARG A 113 20.83 -5.53 23.06
CA ARG A 113 20.50 -4.15 23.45
C ARG A 113 19.89 -3.39 22.30
N PRO A 114 18.82 -2.58 22.52
CA PRO A 114 18.20 -1.82 21.46
C PRO A 114 19.13 -0.74 20.88
N TYR A 115 19.27 -0.71 19.57
CA TYR A 115 19.90 0.38 18.85
C TYR A 115 18.81 1.24 18.18
N ARG A 116 18.46 2.36 18.79
CA ARG A 116 17.31 3.19 18.42
C ARG A 116 17.42 3.93 17.08
N ARG A 117 18.54 3.85 16.41
CA ARG A 117 18.83 4.50 15.13
C ARG A 117 19.50 3.54 14.16
N ALA A 118 19.17 2.27 14.25
CA ALA A 118 19.77 1.28 13.39
C ALA A 118 19.46 1.59 11.91
N PRO A 119 20.44 1.55 10.99
CA PRO A 119 20.19 1.85 9.58
C PRO A 119 19.29 0.81 8.95
N VAL A 120 18.44 1.26 8.05
CA VAL A 120 17.63 0.42 7.16
C VAL A 120 18.36 0.23 5.84
N SER A 121 18.28 -0.95 5.26
CA SER A 121 18.84 -1.18 3.93
C SER A 121 18.13 -0.27 2.91
N PRO A 122 18.87 0.47 2.06
CA PRO A 122 18.24 1.39 1.12
C PRO A 122 17.40 0.64 0.09
N LEU A 123 16.21 1.15 -0.14
CA LEU A 123 15.35 0.75 -1.24
C LEU A 123 15.20 1.91 -2.23
N PHE A 124 14.86 1.59 -3.45
CA PHE A 124 14.76 2.56 -4.53
C PHE A 124 13.31 2.62 -5.04
N TYR A 125 12.80 3.83 -5.13
CA TYR A 125 11.50 4.11 -5.69
C TYR A 125 11.63 5.26 -6.69
N LEU A 126 11.07 5.11 -7.88
CA LEU A 126 11.24 6.07 -8.97
C LEU A 126 12.71 6.38 -9.30
N GLY A 127 13.60 5.37 -9.15
CA GLY A 127 15.03 5.49 -9.47
C GLY A 127 15.88 6.22 -8.43
N ARG A 128 15.37 6.52 -7.24
CA ARG A 128 16.09 7.17 -6.14
C ARG A 128 15.88 6.45 -4.82
N ALA A 129 16.85 6.55 -3.93
CA ALA A 129 16.71 6.08 -2.56
C ALA A 129 15.63 6.87 -1.81
N GLU A 130 15.23 6.37 -0.67
CA GLU A 130 14.29 7.04 0.22
C GLU A 130 14.76 8.45 0.61
N ASP A 131 13.81 9.36 0.74
CA ASP A 131 14.08 10.72 1.24
C ASP A 131 14.15 10.74 2.76
N LEU A 132 13.34 9.93 3.42
CA LEU A 132 13.26 9.80 4.87
C LEU A 132 13.09 8.32 5.23
N ALA A 133 13.75 7.90 6.30
CA ALA A 133 13.56 6.59 6.90
C ALA A 133 13.42 6.73 8.42
N PHE A 134 12.53 5.94 9.00
CA PHE A 134 12.29 5.92 10.43
C PHE A 134 12.22 4.49 10.93
N GLU A 135 12.53 4.33 12.20
CA GLU A 135 12.39 3.08 12.92
C GLU A 135 11.75 3.28 14.29
N LYS A 136 11.15 2.23 14.81
CA LYS A 136 10.64 2.15 16.16
C LYS A 136 11.05 0.80 16.74
N PRO A 137 11.83 0.75 17.83
CA PRO A 137 12.24 -0.50 18.43
C PRO A 137 11.05 -1.35 18.88
N ALA A 138 11.11 -2.66 18.66
CA ALA A 138 10.18 -3.62 19.16
C ALA A 138 10.86 -4.50 20.21
N GLY A 139 10.62 -4.23 21.47
CA GLY A 139 11.30 -4.92 22.57
C GLY A 139 12.68 -4.34 22.90
N GLU A 140 13.59 -5.18 23.37
CA GLU A 140 14.90 -4.78 23.89
C GLU A 140 16.08 -5.15 22.97
N SER A 141 15.82 -5.81 21.85
CA SER A 141 16.82 -6.24 20.86
C SER A 141 16.82 -5.38 19.60
N ALA A 142 17.94 -5.32 18.90
CA ALA A 142 18.01 -4.75 17.55
C ALA A 142 17.48 -5.71 16.47
N ASP A 143 17.20 -6.96 16.83
CA ASP A 143 16.75 -7.99 15.89
C ASP A 143 15.34 -7.73 15.39
N SER A 144 14.47 -7.12 16.22
CA SER A 144 13.08 -6.86 15.89
C SER A 144 12.78 -5.37 15.98
N ARG A 145 12.24 -4.81 14.92
CA ARG A 145 11.89 -3.38 14.86
C ARG A 145 10.84 -3.10 13.80
N HIS A 146 10.09 -2.07 14.05
CA HIS A 146 9.24 -1.45 13.04
C HIS A 146 10.07 -0.48 12.23
N HIS A 147 9.92 -0.45 10.92
CA HIS A 147 10.55 0.56 10.09
C HIS A 147 9.65 1.03 8.95
N VAL A 148 9.88 2.24 8.49
CA VAL A 148 9.19 2.81 7.35
C VAL A 148 10.13 3.71 6.56
N ARG A 149 10.02 3.67 5.23
CA ARG A 149 10.72 4.57 4.32
C ARG A 149 9.71 5.41 3.57
N PHE A 150 10.05 6.65 3.30
CA PHE A 150 9.20 7.58 2.58
C PHE A 150 9.91 8.22 1.40
N TRP A 151 9.18 8.35 0.30
CA TRP A 151 9.56 9.09 -0.90
C TRP A 151 8.55 10.18 -1.15
N LYS A 152 9.02 11.42 -1.30
CA LYS A 152 8.15 12.52 -1.69
C LYS A 152 7.80 12.39 -3.17
N VAL A 153 6.58 12.02 -3.47
CA VAL A 153 6.13 11.70 -4.84
C VAL A 153 5.44 12.86 -5.54
N LEU A 154 4.82 13.76 -4.78
CA LEU A 154 4.25 14.99 -5.32
C LEU A 154 4.70 16.19 -4.46
N GLU A 155 5.12 17.27 -5.11
CA GLU A 155 5.39 18.54 -4.41
C GLU A 155 4.11 19.19 -3.92
N GLN A 156 3.00 18.99 -4.64
CA GLN A 156 1.68 19.48 -4.28
C GLN A 156 0.61 18.47 -4.69
N GLY A 157 -0.06 17.89 -3.70
CA GLY A 157 -1.27 17.09 -3.89
C GLY A 157 -2.55 17.94 -3.98
N GLN A 158 -3.68 17.30 -3.78
CA GLN A 158 -5.01 17.96 -3.78
C GLN A 158 -5.11 19.02 -2.68
N GLU A 159 -4.48 18.77 -1.54
CA GLU A 159 -4.41 19.67 -0.38
C GLU A 159 -3.39 20.81 -0.55
N LYS A 160 -2.76 20.93 -1.71
CA LYS A 160 -1.67 21.89 -2.00
C LYS A 160 -0.48 21.73 -1.03
N ARG A 161 -0.28 20.53 -0.54
CA ARG A 161 0.83 20.11 0.34
C ARG A 161 1.57 18.93 -0.30
N PRO A 162 2.83 18.71 0.05
CA PRO A 162 3.59 17.55 -0.43
C PRO A 162 2.91 16.22 -0.08
N VAL A 163 3.01 15.27 -0.99
CA VAL A 163 2.54 13.89 -0.80
C VAL A 163 3.72 12.95 -0.80
N TRP A 164 3.76 12.12 0.20
CA TRP A 164 4.75 11.08 0.39
C TRP A 164 4.09 9.72 0.25
N LEU A 165 4.78 8.78 -0.35
CA LEU A 165 4.43 7.35 -0.29
C LEU A 165 5.54 6.60 0.45
N GLY A 166 5.16 5.55 1.15
CA GLY A 166 6.08 4.78 1.96
C GLY A 166 5.79 3.29 1.96
N ASP A 167 6.78 2.55 2.42
CA ASP A 167 6.71 1.15 2.77
C ASP A 167 6.89 1.00 4.29
N ALA A 168 5.91 0.48 4.99
CA ALA A 168 6.00 0.15 6.40
C ALA A 168 6.13 -1.37 6.56
N THR A 169 7.18 -1.82 7.27
CA THR A 169 7.44 -3.24 7.47
C THR A 169 7.98 -3.51 8.87
N PHE A 170 7.73 -4.73 9.37
CA PHE A 170 8.26 -5.20 10.64
C PHE A 170 9.40 -6.18 10.41
N ASP A 171 10.60 -5.84 10.88
CA ASP A 171 11.75 -6.75 10.90
C ASP A 171 11.59 -7.75 12.05
N ARG A 172 11.57 -9.04 11.73
CA ARG A 172 11.47 -10.14 12.71
C ARG A 172 12.82 -10.59 13.22
N GLY A 173 13.90 -10.27 12.53
CA GLY A 173 15.26 -10.69 12.85
C GLY A 173 16.21 -10.60 11.66
N VAL A 174 17.48 -10.80 11.94
CA VAL A 174 18.56 -10.81 10.96
C VAL A 174 18.75 -12.21 10.40
N GLY A 175 18.95 -12.30 9.08
CA GLY A 175 19.21 -13.57 8.39
C GLY A 175 19.91 -13.38 7.06
N VAL A 176 19.73 -14.32 6.14
CA VAL A 176 20.39 -14.35 4.84
C VAL A 176 19.36 -14.27 3.73
N SER A 177 19.55 -13.34 2.82
CA SER A 177 18.69 -13.18 1.65
C SER A 177 18.59 -14.47 0.85
N HIS A 178 17.38 -14.89 0.52
CA HIS A 178 17.10 -16.05 -0.32
C HIS A 178 17.57 -15.88 -1.77
N TYR A 179 17.77 -14.62 -2.21
CA TYR A 179 18.18 -14.32 -3.59
C TYR A 179 19.68 -14.10 -3.75
N THR A 180 20.30 -13.43 -2.77
CA THR A 180 21.68 -12.95 -2.94
C THR A 180 22.67 -13.59 -1.96
N GLY A 181 22.19 -14.26 -0.90
CA GLY A 181 23.02 -14.75 0.18
C GLY A 181 23.61 -13.65 1.08
N ALA A 182 23.25 -12.39 0.86
CA ALA A 182 23.70 -11.28 1.70
C ALA A 182 22.94 -11.26 3.03
N ILE A 183 23.57 -10.73 4.08
CA ILE A 183 22.91 -10.50 5.37
C ILE A 183 21.80 -9.47 5.17
N THR A 184 20.62 -9.78 5.63
CA THR A 184 19.42 -8.92 5.54
C THR A 184 18.53 -9.14 6.75
N HIS A 185 17.52 -8.29 6.92
CA HIS A 185 16.44 -8.53 7.87
C HIS A 185 15.31 -9.29 7.16
N HIS A 186 14.68 -10.19 7.91
CA HIS A 186 13.47 -10.89 7.47
C HIS A 186 12.24 -10.14 7.97
N ILE A 187 11.35 -9.80 7.05
CA ILE A 187 10.12 -9.06 7.39
C ILE A 187 8.99 -9.98 7.85
N SER A 188 8.01 -9.40 8.54
CA SER A 188 6.72 -10.05 8.79
C SER A 188 5.94 -10.23 7.49
N ALA A 189 5.18 -11.32 7.41
CA ALA A 189 4.35 -11.58 6.25
C ALA A 189 3.12 -10.64 6.18
N ASP A 190 2.62 -10.17 7.31
CA ASP A 190 1.46 -9.28 7.42
C ASP A 190 1.91 -7.82 7.31
N ILE A 191 1.87 -7.27 6.09
CA ILE A 191 2.25 -5.89 5.81
C ILE A 191 1.18 -4.91 6.34
N ASP A 192 -0.08 -5.30 6.25
CA ASP A 192 -1.20 -4.43 6.66
C ASP A 192 -1.20 -4.16 8.17
N ALA A 193 -0.70 -5.11 8.96
CA ALA A 193 -0.54 -4.91 10.40
C ALA A 193 0.43 -3.78 10.71
N GLU A 194 1.53 -3.67 9.96
CA GLU A 194 2.54 -2.64 10.16
C GLU A 194 2.06 -1.25 9.72
N ARG A 195 1.42 -1.18 8.54
CA ARG A 195 0.71 0.02 8.09
C ARG A 195 -0.27 0.52 9.15
N SER A 196 -1.07 -0.39 9.70
CA SER A 196 -2.09 -0.07 10.70
C SER A 196 -1.48 0.41 12.02
N LEU A 197 -0.35 -0.17 12.45
CA LEU A 197 0.40 0.27 13.62
C LEU A 197 0.89 1.70 13.45
N LEU A 198 1.56 2.00 12.33
CA LEU A 198 2.07 3.34 12.04
C LEU A 198 0.92 4.38 12.03
N ALA A 199 -0.20 4.05 11.37
CA ALA A 199 -1.37 4.93 11.37
C ALA A 199 -1.89 5.18 12.78
N SER A 200 -2.05 4.13 13.59
CA SER A 200 -2.51 4.23 14.97
C SER A 200 -1.56 5.04 15.85
N ASP A 201 -0.27 4.89 15.69
CA ASP A 201 0.74 5.66 16.43
C ASP A 201 0.64 7.17 16.13
N LEU A 202 0.49 7.52 14.84
CA LEU A 202 0.37 8.91 14.41
C LEU A 202 -0.97 9.53 14.88
N GLU A 203 -2.06 8.77 14.83
CA GLU A 203 -3.36 9.19 15.35
C GLU A 203 -3.31 9.38 16.87
N ALA A 204 -2.76 8.42 17.61
CA ALA A 204 -2.63 8.50 19.07
C ALA A 204 -1.74 9.66 19.51
N ALA A 205 -0.72 10.01 18.72
CA ALA A 205 0.11 11.19 18.97
C ALA A 205 -0.62 12.52 18.68
N GLY A 206 -1.82 12.48 18.07
CA GLY A 206 -2.58 13.65 17.65
C GLY A 206 -1.98 14.37 16.44
N MET A 207 -1.25 13.64 15.58
CA MET A 207 -0.55 14.22 14.44
C MET A 207 -1.31 14.08 13.12
N VAL A 208 -2.54 13.57 13.14
CA VAL A 208 -3.37 13.33 11.96
C VAL A 208 -4.66 14.13 12.05
N ASP A 209 -4.98 14.87 10.99
CA ASP A 209 -6.25 15.59 10.83
C ASP A 209 -7.31 14.73 10.15
N ALA A 210 -6.88 14.03 9.09
CA ALA A 210 -7.76 13.17 8.32
C ALA A 210 -7.01 11.96 7.79
N LYS A 211 -7.75 10.90 7.50
CA LYS A 211 -7.24 9.73 6.80
C LYS A 211 -8.22 9.26 5.74
N TYR A 212 -7.69 8.69 4.70
CA TYR A 212 -8.43 8.05 3.64
C TYR A 212 -7.60 6.96 2.98
N GLN A 213 -8.29 6.09 2.31
CA GLN A 213 -7.70 5.02 1.56
C GLN A 213 -7.55 5.43 0.09
N VAL A 214 -6.42 5.10 -0.52
CA VAL A 214 -6.26 5.08 -1.96
C VAL A 214 -6.07 3.66 -2.44
N THR A 215 -6.65 3.34 -3.58
CA THR A 215 -6.62 1.99 -4.16
C THR A 215 -5.87 1.97 -5.47
N GLY A 216 -5.46 0.78 -5.91
CA GLY A 216 -4.80 0.59 -7.20
C GLY A 216 -3.31 0.88 -7.21
N ILE A 217 -2.69 1.25 -6.07
CA ILE A 217 -1.24 1.37 -5.94
C ILE A 217 -0.63 0.15 -5.27
N GLY A 218 -1.32 -0.42 -4.29
CA GLY A 218 -0.80 -1.55 -3.51
C GLY A 218 -0.67 -2.81 -4.34
N VAL A 219 0.29 -3.63 -3.98
CA VAL A 219 0.43 -4.99 -4.50
C VAL A 219 -0.75 -5.81 -4.01
N THR A 220 -1.30 -6.63 -4.89
CA THR A 220 -2.43 -7.46 -4.54
C THR A 220 -2.03 -8.78 -3.93
N LEU A 221 -2.70 -9.16 -2.87
CA LEU A 221 -2.79 -10.47 -2.26
C LEU A 221 -1.49 -11.01 -1.67
N ALA A 222 -0.47 -11.29 -2.47
CA ALA A 222 0.76 -11.90 -2.00
C ALA A 222 1.95 -11.55 -2.89
N GLY A 223 3.12 -11.45 -2.29
CA GLY A 223 4.36 -11.15 -2.99
C GLY A 223 5.58 -11.69 -2.26
N ARG A 224 6.75 -11.34 -2.77
CA ARG A 224 8.04 -11.55 -2.11
C ARG A 224 8.82 -10.25 -2.13
N ASN A 225 9.44 -9.92 -1.00
CA ASN A 225 10.29 -8.75 -0.89
C ASN A 225 11.70 -8.97 -1.47
N GLY A 226 12.56 -7.97 -1.39
CA GLY A 226 13.92 -8.02 -1.91
C GLY A 226 14.85 -9.04 -1.22
N GLY A 227 14.51 -9.49 -0.02
CA GLY A 227 15.17 -10.57 0.70
C GLY A 227 14.65 -11.96 0.34
N GLY A 228 13.51 -12.05 -0.36
CA GLY A 228 12.83 -13.28 -0.71
C GLY A 228 11.75 -13.72 0.29
N ASP A 229 11.45 -12.90 1.31
CA ASP A 229 10.38 -13.18 2.27
C ASP A 229 9.02 -13.03 1.61
N SER A 230 8.15 -13.97 1.86
CA SER A 230 6.76 -13.90 1.41
C SER A 230 5.98 -12.93 2.29
N TYR A 231 5.13 -12.12 1.66
CA TYR A 231 4.18 -11.25 2.33
C TYR A 231 2.79 -11.33 1.70
N PHE A 232 1.79 -10.90 2.45
CA PHE A 232 0.43 -10.66 1.97
C PHE A 232 -0.04 -9.26 2.38
N THR A 233 -0.94 -8.70 1.58
CA THR A 233 -1.53 -7.37 1.80
C THR A 233 -2.87 -7.26 1.07
N ASP A 234 -3.77 -6.43 1.59
CA ASP A 234 -5.04 -6.08 0.94
C ASP A 234 -4.86 -5.16 -0.28
N GLY A 235 -3.65 -4.65 -0.49
CA GLY A 235 -3.30 -3.74 -1.59
C GLY A 235 -3.77 -2.31 -1.38
N GLU A 236 -4.20 -1.96 -0.16
CA GLU A 236 -4.61 -0.62 0.19
C GLU A 236 -3.43 0.24 0.63
N VAL A 237 -3.47 1.52 0.27
CA VAL A 237 -2.58 2.53 0.81
C VAL A 237 -3.39 3.49 1.67
N TRP A 238 -3.06 3.54 2.96
CA TRP A 238 -3.65 4.51 3.87
C TRP A 238 -2.89 5.83 3.79
N VAL A 239 -3.59 6.89 3.40
CA VAL A 239 -3.03 8.24 3.36
C VAL A 239 -3.47 9.03 4.57
N LEU A 240 -2.50 9.50 5.34
CA LEU A 240 -2.69 10.26 6.57
C LEU A 240 -2.36 11.73 6.30
N ARG A 241 -3.35 12.61 6.43
CA ARG A 241 -3.12 14.05 6.35
C ARG A 241 -2.62 14.52 7.71
N LEU A 242 -1.36 14.94 7.74
CA LEU A 242 -0.73 15.43 8.97
C LEU A 242 -1.27 16.80 9.37
N THR A 243 -1.24 17.09 10.66
CA THR A 243 -1.58 18.41 11.21
C THR A 243 -0.62 19.47 10.69
N VAL A 244 -1.14 20.67 10.48
CA VAL A 244 -0.34 21.79 9.99
C VAL A 244 0.54 22.35 11.13
N GLY A 245 1.81 22.59 10.82
CA GLY A 245 2.75 23.25 11.72
C GLY A 245 3.02 22.50 13.02
N CYS A 246 2.91 21.18 13.02
CA CYS A 246 3.14 20.32 14.18
C CYS A 246 2.18 20.57 15.37
N GLN A 247 1.03 21.13 15.15
CA GLN A 247 0.03 21.31 16.19
C GLN A 247 -0.70 19.99 16.44
N LYS A 248 -0.98 19.68 17.69
CA LYS A 248 -1.75 18.46 18.01
C LYS A 248 -3.22 18.62 17.67
N ASN A 249 -3.76 17.68 16.93
CA ASN A 249 -5.20 17.50 16.82
C ASN A 249 -5.74 16.92 18.13
N THR A 250 -6.69 17.60 18.75
CA THR A 250 -7.38 17.15 19.98
C THR A 250 -8.77 16.64 19.69
N GLY A 251 -9.23 16.73 18.45
CA GLY A 251 -10.50 16.21 17.98
C GLY A 251 -10.37 14.81 17.35
N PRO A 252 -11.47 14.23 16.92
CA PRO A 252 -11.44 12.99 16.16
C PRO A 252 -10.75 13.20 14.81
N VAL A 253 -10.10 12.16 14.33
CA VAL A 253 -9.55 12.13 12.95
C VAL A 253 -10.72 12.04 11.99
N ASP A 254 -10.73 12.89 10.97
CA ASP A 254 -11.72 12.85 9.90
C ASP A 254 -11.44 11.65 8.97
N VAL A 255 -12.32 10.67 8.96
CA VAL A 255 -12.20 9.52 8.08
C VAL A 255 -12.99 9.78 6.81
N ILE A 256 -12.30 10.08 5.72
CA ILE A 256 -12.92 10.33 4.43
C ILE A 256 -13.34 8.98 3.83
N PRO A 257 -14.63 8.75 3.56
CA PRO A 257 -15.11 7.45 3.12
C PRO A 257 -14.60 7.11 1.72
N SER A 258 -14.33 5.83 1.51
CA SER A 258 -14.02 5.27 0.19
C SER A 258 -15.28 5.16 -0.69
N PRO A 259 -15.16 5.10 -2.02
CA PRO A 259 -16.30 4.74 -2.86
C PRO A 259 -16.85 3.36 -2.52
N MET A 260 -18.14 3.18 -2.74
CA MET A 260 -18.82 1.90 -2.52
C MET A 260 -18.11 0.72 -3.20
N ALA A 261 -17.55 0.92 -4.40
CA ALA A 261 -16.84 -0.13 -5.13
C ALA A 261 -15.58 -0.59 -4.39
N THR A 262 -14.84 0.33 -3.77
CA THR A 262 -13.68 0.05 -2.93
C THR A 262 -14.09 -0.69 -1.67
N GLU A 263 -15.11 -0.21 -0.97
CA GLU A 263 -15.63 -0.87 0.24
C GLU A 263 -16.07 -2.32 -0.03
N ILE A 264 -16.74 -2.58 -1.16
CA ILE A 264 -17.13 -3.94 -1.56
C ILE A 264 -15.89 -4.81 -1.82
N LYS A 265 -14.89 -4.26 -2.52
CA LYS A 265 -13.62 -4.96 -2.77
C LYS A 265 -12.95 -5.35 -1.45
N ASP A 266 -12.87 -4.41 -0.51
CA ASP A 266 -12.22 -4.62 0.77
C ASP A 266 -12.96 -5.68 1.61
N GLN A 267 -14.28 -5.66 1.64
CA GLN A 267 -15.07 -6.69 2.31
C GLN A 267 -14.80 -8.09 1.72
N ILE A 268 -14.73 -8.19 0.38
CA ILE A 268 -14.41 -9.45 -0.30
C ILE A 268 -12.99 -9.89 0.06
N TRP A 269 -12.04 -8.95 0.06
CA TRP A 269 -10.66 -9.25 0.38
C TRP A 269 -10.49 -9.73 1.83
N HIS A 270 -11.06 -9.05 2.80
CA HIS A 270 -11.02 -9.48 4.20
C HIS A 270 -11.58 -10.89 4.39
N ALA A 271 -12.70 -11.19 3.73
CA ALA A 271 -13.26 -12.54 3.76
C ALA A 271 -12.33 -13.62 3.16
N ILE A 272 -11.55 -13.27 2.13
CA ILE A 272 -10.56 -14.18 1.52
C ILE A 272 -9.32 -14.27 2.43
N ALA A 273 -8.81 -13.16 2.93
CA ALA A 273 -7.62 -13.11 3.76
C ALA A 273 -7.78 -13.91 5.06
N ASP A 274 -8.97 -13.87 5.67
CA ASP A 274 -9.30 -14.65 6.86
C ASP A 274 -9.35 -16.17 6.60
N ALA A 275 -9.57 -16.57 5.36
CA ALA A 275 -9.58 -17.98 4.93
C ALA A 275 -8.20 -18.50 4.52
N LEU A 276 -7.19 -17.63 4.35
CA LEU A 276 -5.84 -18.04 3.97
C LEU A 276 -5.02 -18.43 5.22
N PRO A 277 -4.20 -19.47 5.13
CA PRO A 277 -3.29 -19.82 6.21
C PRO A 277 -2.24 -18.70 6.38
N ARG A 278 -2.18 -18.13 7.58
CA ARG A 278 -1.21 -17.11 8.01
C ARG A 278 0.10 -17.73 8.46
#